data_b7a7d22aefb50a18bdd11b30f3e657e7
#
_entry.id   b7a7d22aefb50a18bdd11b30f3e657e7
#
_cell.length_a   1.000
_cell.length_b   1.000
_cell.length_c   1.000
_cell.angle_alpha   90.00
_cell.angle_beta   90.00
_cell.angle_gamma   90.00
#
_symmetry.space_group_name_H-M   'P 1'
#
loop_
_entity.id
_entity.type
_entity.pdbx_description
1 polymer ?
#
loop_
_entity_poly.entity_id
_entity_poly.type
_entity_poly.pdbx_seq_one_letter_code
_entity_poly.pdbx_strand_id
1 'polypeptide(L)'
;MRLTHPKRFNIGHPVRCLALMPSTRSFHASLAALADATGGIISNLMPEDLTPETIAFGITTDSRAVVPGQLFVALRGETFDGHNYVTAAIAAGAVAAVVEGEFEAGDLPVLVVSDTLKAYQAIGRWWRRQFDIPVIAITGSVGKTTTKELVAKLLSHFGPVLKTQANFNNEIGVPKTLLELNAEHQFAVVEMGMRGPGQIAELALIAEPTIGLITSVGTSHIERLGSRTAIAQAKCELFAEMPSSGIAIYNADQPLLVTTAQQRWQGKTISYGFTAGQFQGRFEGDRLVIDGTAFPLPLPGEHNAINYLGAFAVLKALSLDASPFTAGIEVCLPGGRAKRYELTTDGVPNGIVILDETYNAGLESMLASLTLLSQTPGTRRLAVLGTMKELGEFSVTSHQQVGDRVQELGLDRLLILAEPAEAEALAHHAGRVPSERFSTCESLVDRLNDLMQPGDRILVKASRSVGLDRVVNALLKHR
;
A
#
# COMPACT_ATOMS: atom_id res chain seq x y z
N MET A 1 -33.56 -24.76 -13.81
CA MET A 1 -33.45 -23.49 -13.10
C MET A 1 -32.41 -22.64 -13.82
N ARG A 2 -32.83 -21.58 -14.49
CA ARG A 2 -31.98 -20.79 -15.40
C ARG A 2 -31.15 -19.80 -14.57
N LEU A 3 -29.84 -19.85 -14.71
CA LEU A 3 -28.91 -18.86 -14.15
C LEU A 3 -29.09 -17.53 -14.89
N THR A 4 -29.53 -16.50 -14.18
CA THR A 4 -29.67 -15.14 -14.69
C THR A 4 -28.30 -14.48 -14.73
N HIS A 5 -27.87 -14.03 -15.92
CA HIS A 5 -26.68 -13.21 -16.12
C HIS A 5 -26.75 -11.88 -15.39
N PRO A 6 -25.64 -11.36 -14.83
CA PRO A 6 -25.60 -10.02 -14.24
C PRO A 6 -25.85 -8.95 -15.31
N LYS A 7 -26.69 -7.96 -14.97
CA LYS A 7 -27.03 -6.82 -15.81
C LYS A 7 -25.77 -5.99 -16.12
N ARG A 8 -25.49 -5.79 -17.40
CA ARG A 8 -24.49 -4.85 -17.90
C ARG A 8 -24.89 -3.42 -17.54
N PHE A 9 -23.98 -2.65 -16.95
CA PHE A 9 -24.13 -1.22 -16.76
C PHE A 9 -24.07 -0.51 -18.10
N ASN A 10 -25.17 0.14 -18.47
CA ASN A 10 -25.26 0.94 -19.68
C ASN A 10 -25.00 2.41 -19.30
N ILE A 11 -23.78 2.89 -19.46
CA ILE A 11 -23.44 4.31 -19.43
C ILE A 11 -23.19 4.71 -20.88
N GLY A 12 -24.17 5.44 -21.45
CA GLY A 12 -24.14 5.86 -22.85
C GLY A 12 -22.99 6.82 -23.15
N HIS A 13 -21.94 6.31 -23.75
CA HIS A 13 -20.99 7.05 -24.57
C HIS A 13 -20.83 6.37 -25.92
N PRO A 14 -20.57 7.10 -27.02
CA PRO A 14 -20.53 6.52 -28.36
C PRO A 14 -19.40 5.50 -28.47
N VAL A 15 -19.78 4.29 -28.84
CA VAL A 15 -18.86 3.17 -29.13
C VAL A 15 -17.93 3.58 -30.28
N ARG A 16 -16.67 3.87 -29.99
CA ARG A 16 -15.62 3.82 -31.00
C ARG A 16 -15.38 2.35 -31.33
N CYS A 17 -15.55 2.03 -32.61
CA CYS A 17 -15.27 0.72 -33.17
C CYS A 17 -13.82 0.33 -32.82
N LEU A 18 -13.64 -0.54 -31.82
CA LEU A 18 -12.37 -1.21 -31.54
C LEU A 18 -12.20 -2.27 -32.61
N ALA A 19 -11.20 -2.09 -33.48
CA ALA A 19 -10.68 -3.15 -34.33
C ALA A 19 -10.27 -4.32 -33.41
N LEU A 20 -10.66 -5.53 -33.79
CA LEU A 20 -10.33 -6.79 -33.10
C LEU A 20 -8.83 -6.85 -32.79
N MET A 21 -8.45 -6.58 -31.55
CA MET A 21 -7.09 -6.84 -31.07
C MET A 21 -6.93 -8.32 -30.77
N PRO A 22 -5.80 -8.96 -31.12
CA PRO A 22 -5.52 -10.32 -30.72
C PRO A 22 -5.48 -10.42 -29.19
N SER A 23 -5.87 -11.55 -28.63
CA SER A 23 -5.93 -11.85 -27.19
C SER A 23 -4.52 -11.89 -26.56
N THR A 24 -3.88 -10.74 -26.39
CA THR A 24 -2.60 -10.63 -25.70
C THR A 24 -2.85 -10.27 -24.24
N ARG A 25 -2.36 -11.12 -23.33
CA ARG A 25 -2.58 -11.03 -21.88
C ARG A 25 -1.75 -9.97 -21.18
N SER A 26 -0.89 -9.21 -21.89
CA SER A 26 0.09 -8.27 -21.31
C SER A 26 0.17 -6.97 -22.09
N PHE A 27 0.80 -5.94 -21.50
CA PHE A 27 1.05 -4.65 -22.13
C PHE A 27 1.65 -4.82 -23.54
N HIS A 28 1.07 -4.14 -24.51
CA HIS A 28 1.57 -4.01 -25.86
C HIS A 28 1.10 -2.67 -26.45
N ALA A 29 2.01 -1.99 -27.14
CA ALA A 29 1.71 -0.70 -27.78
C ALA A 29 2.67 -0.45 -28.94
N SER A 30 2.17 0.16 -30.02
CA SER A 30 3.06 0.65 -31.06
C SER A 30 3.86 1.86 -30.55
N LEU A 31 5.08 2.02 -31.03
CA LEU A 31 5.91 3.19 -30.67
C LEU A 31 5.22 4.50 -31.04
N ALA A 32 4.46 4.54 -32.13
CA ALA A 32 3.66 5.71 -32.53
C ALA A 32 2.61 6.07 -31.46
N ALA A 33 1.85 5.08 -30.95
CA ALA A 33 0.88 5.31 -29.88
C ALA A 33 1.55 5.79 -28.57
N LEU A 34 2.76 5.33 -28.29
CA LEU A 34 3.53 5.77 -27.14
C LEU A 34 4.08 7.19 -27.33
N ALA A 35 4.49 7.56 -28.54
CA ALA A 35 4.86 8.92 -28.87
C ALA A 35 3.67 9.89 -28.69
N ASP A 36 2.50 9.53 -29.19
CA ASP A 36 1.27 10.31 -29.01
C ASP A 36 0.89 10.45 -27.53
N ALA A 37 0.99 9.36 -26.75
CA ALA A 37 0.66 9.35 -25.33
C ALA A 37 1.59 10.22 -24.47
N THR A 38 2.86 10.36 -24.88
CA THR A 38 3.91 11.08 -24.14
C THR A 38 4.19 12.48 -24.68
N GLY A 39 3.72 12.82 -25.90
CA GLY A 39 4.15 13.98 -26.65
C GLY A 39 5.61 13.90 -27.12
N GLY A 40 6.19 12.72 -27.16
CA GLY A 40 7.55 12.45 -27.54
C GLY A 40 7.76 12.33 -29.05
N ILE A 41 9.03 12.39 -29.46
CA ILE A 41 9.47 12.25 -30.85
C ILE A 41 10.28 10.97 -31.00
N ILE A 42 9.89 10.12 -31.94
CA ILE A 42 10.67 8.93 -32.28
C ILE A 42 11.84 9.35 -33.14
N SER A 43 13.04 8.87 -32.78
CA SER A 43 14.28 9.15 -33.50
C SER A 43 15.03 7.85 -33.80
N ASN A 44 15.76 7.85 -34.93
CA ASN A 44 16.60 6.74 -35.40
C ASN A 44 15.82 5.43 -35.69
N LEU A 45 14.55 5.57 -36.01
CA LEU A 45 13.75 4.52 -36.66
C LEU A 45 13.34 5.06 -38.03
N MET A 46 13.68 4.31 -39.09
CA MET A 46 13.25 4.68 -40.44
C MET A 46 11.72 4.58 -40.53
N PRO A 47 11.03 5.42 -41.32
CA PRO A 47 9.59 5.34 -41.49
C PRO A 47 9.08 3.95 -41.91
N GLU A 48 9.88 3.20 -42.66
CA GLU A 48 9.64 1.80 -43.05
C GLU A 48 9.74 0.80 -41.88
N ASP A 49 10.50 1.15 -40.82
CA ASP A 49 10.63 0.35 -39.58
C ASP A 49 9.53 0.71 -38.57
N LEU A 50 8.87 1.88 -38.74
CA LEU A 50 7.68 2.29 -37.98
C LEU A 50 6.40 1.63 -38.54
N THR A 51 6.49 0.37 -38.85
CA THR A 51 5.30 -0.39 -39.23
C THR A 51 4.33 -0.43 -38.02
N PRO A 52 3.01 -0.65 -38.23
CA PRO A 52 2.10 -0.97 -37.14
C PRO A 52 2.57 -2.14 -36.27
N GLU A 53 3.60 -2.84 -36.72
CA GLU A 53 4.20 -4.03 -36.13
C GLU A 53 5.39 -3.73 -35.21
N THR A 54 5.89 -2.48 -35.16
CA THR A 54 6.92 -2.08 -34.17
C THR A 54 6.26 -1.90 -32.80
N ILE A 55 5.94 -3.02 -32.18
CA ILE A 55 5.18 -3.11 -30.94
C ILE A 55 6.13 -3.38 -29.77
N ALA A 56 6.04 -2.56 -28.73
CA ALA A 56 6.65 -2.87 -27.45
C ALA A 56 5.75 -3.86 -26.69
N PHE A 57 6.33 -4.99 -26.28
CA PHE A 57 5.67 -6.00 -25.44
C PHE A 57 6.17 -5.89 -23.99
N GLY A 58 5.62 -4.94 -23.24
CA GLY A 58 6.05 -4.63 -21.89
C GLY A 58 6.97 -3.42 -21.80
N ILE A 59 7.14 -2.95 -20.59
CA ILE A 59 7.98 -1.80 -20.25
C ILE A 59 8.83 -2.15 -19.04
N THR A 60 10.09 -1.74 -19.05
CA THR A 60 10.96 -1.85 -17.89
C THR A 60 11.73 -0.55 -17.64
N THR A 61 11.98 -0.26 -16.38
CA THR A 61 12.87 0.81 -15.91
C THR A 61 14.20 0.26 -15.36
N ASP A 62 14.37 -1.08 -15.37
CA ASP A 62 15.59 -1.75 -14.92
C ASP A 62 16.31 -2.39 -16.13
N SER A 63 17.46 -1.81 -16.51
CA SER A 63 18.26 -2.29 -17.65
C SER A 63 18.77 -3.72 -17.49
N ARG A 64 18.84 -4.24 -16.26
CA ARG A 64 19.29 -5.61 -15.94
C ARG A 64 18.18 -6.65 -16.14
N ALA A 65 16.94 -6.18 -16.20
CA ALA A 65 15.73 -7.01 -16.31
C ALA A 65 15.04 -6.87 -17.66
N VAL A 66 15.72 -6.33 -18.67
CA VAL A 66 15.20 -6.21 -20.03
C VAL A 66 14.90 -7.57 -20.60
N VAL A 67 13.69 -7.77 -21.11
CA VAL A 67 13.28 -8.90 -21.92
C VAL A 67 13.17 -8.42 -23.37
N PRO A 68 13.63 -9.20 -24.38
CA PRO A 68 13.52 -8.81 -25.78
C PRO A 68 12.09 -8.42 -26.17
N GLY A 69 11.97 -7.32 -26.88
CA GLY A 69 10.67 -6.75 -27.27
C GLY A 69 10.11 -5.70 -26.30
N GLN A 70 10.72 -5.43 -25.15
CA GLN A 70 10.28 -4.40 -24.22
C GLN A 70 10.74 -3.00 -24.61
N LEU A 71 10.01 -1.98 -24.15
CA LEU A 71 10.48 -0.59 -24.10
C LEU A 71 11.26 -0.37 -22.82
N PHE A 72 12.46 0.19 -22.93
CA PHE A 72 13.22 0.63 -21.76
C PHE A 72 12.95 2.11 -21.46
N VAL A 73 12.70 2.48 -20.20
CA VAL A 73 12.55 3.89 -19.79
C VAL A 73 13.73 4.30 -18.94
N ALA A 74 14.52 5.26 -19.43
CA ALA A 74 15.73 5.75 -18.79
C ALA A 74 15.40 6.78 -17.69
N LEU A 75 14.93 6.31 -16.53
CA LEU A 75 14.62 7.20 -15.40
C LEU A 75 15.91 7.77 -14.78
N ARG A 76 15.82 9.02 -14.31
CA ARG A 76 16.82 9.64 -13.42
C ARG A 76 16.37 9.54 -11.97
N GLY A 77 17.26 9.11 -11.10
CA GLY A 77 17.11 9.12 -9.66
C GLY A 77 18.15 10.00 -8.99
N GLU A 78 18.06 10.15 -7.67
CA GLU A 78 19.02 10.98 -6.91
C GLU A 78 20.47 10.49 -7.02
N THR A 79 20.68 9.19 -7.19
CA THR A 79 22.02 8.54 -7.18
C THR A 79 22.34 7.76 -8.44
N PHE A 80 21.44 7.71 -9.43
CA PHE A 80 21.66 7.01 -10.69
C PHE A 80 21.01 7.74 -11.87
N ASP A 81 21.54 7.51 -13.08
CA ASP A 81 20.95 7.97 -14.33
C ASP A 81 20.75 6.79 -15.28
N GLY A 82 19.50 6.50 -15.62
CA GLY A 82 19.11 5.42 -16.52
C GLY A 82 19.65 5.59 -17.94
N HIS A 83 19.96 6.82 -18.37
CA HIS A 83 20.50 7.11 -19.70
C HIS A 83 21.86 6.43 -19.92
N ASN A 84 22.66 6.23 -18.87
CA ASN A 84 23.93 5.51 -18.95
C ASN A 84 23.79 4.03 -19.36
N TYR A 85 22.57 3.50 -19.32
CA TYR A 85 22.29 2.08 -19.59
C TYR A 85 21.47 1.84 -20.87
N VAL A 86 21.18 2.89 -21.65
CA VAL A 86 20.36 2.79 -22.88
C VAL A 86 20.99 1.83 -23.87
N THR A 87 22.29 1.97 -24.17
CA THR A 87 23.02 1.09 -25.08
C THR A 87 22.94 -0.37 -24.62
N ALA A 88 23.12 -0.63 -23.32
CA ALA A 88 23.02 -1.99 -22.77
C ALA A 88 21.61 -2.55 -22.85
N ALA A 89 20.57 -1.73 -22.62
CA ALA A 89 19.19 -2.12 -22.72
C ALA A 89 18.78 -2.49 -24.16
N ILE A 90 19.21 -1.69 -25.14
CA ILE A 90 19.00 -2.01 -26.58
C ILE A 90 19.75 -3.30 -26.98
N ALA A 91 21.01 -3.44 -26.55
CA ALA A 91 21.77 -4.66 -26.79
C ALA A 91 21.13 -5.92 -26.12
N ALA A 92 20.42 -5.75 -25.02
CA ALA A 92 19.65 -6.81 -24.37
C ALA A 92 18.30 -7.12 -25.06
N GLY A 93 17.94 -6.37 -26.12
CA GLY A 93 16.77 -6.61 -26.95
C GLY A 93 15.59 -5.67 -26.70
N ALA A 94 15.78 -4.52 -26.01
CA ALA A 94 14.76 -3.50 -25.98
C ALA A 94 14.50 -2.97 -27.39
N VAL A 95 13.23 -2.80 -27.78
CA VAL A 95 12.85 -2.30 -29.12
C VAL A 95 13.13 -0.82 -29.29
N ALA A 96 13.10 -0.06 -28.19
CA ALA A 96 13.50 1.34 -28.13
C ALA A 96 13.74 1.73 -26.66
N ALA A 97 14.33 2.92 -26.45
CA ALA A 97 14.44 3.52 -25.14
C ALA A 97 13.74 4.88 -25.09
N VAL A 98 13.06 5.17 -23.98
CA VAL A 98 12.55 6.52 -23.68
C VAL A 98 13.68 7.31 -23.02
N VAL A 99 14.05 8.45 -23.60
CA VAL A 99 15.19 9.28 -23.17
C VAL A 99 14.82 10.76 -23.15
N GLU A 100 15.57 11.55 -22.38
CA GLU A 100 15.42 13.01 -22.39
C GLU A 100 16.20 13.66 -23.53
N GLY A 101 15.75 14.86 -23.98
CA GLY A 101 16.18 15.51 -25.21
C GLY A 101 17.67 15.81 -25.35
N GLU A 102 18.45 15.78 -24.27
CA GLU A 102 19.92 16.00 -24.31
C GLU A 102 20.72 14.70 -24.52
N PHE A 103 20.03 13.56 -24.63
CA PHE A 103 20.70 12.26 -24.84
C PHE A 103 21.23 12.12 -26.27
N GLU A 104 22.53 11.90 -26.41
CA GLU A 104 23.16 11.62 -27.70
C GLU A 104 22.90 10.17 -28.11
N ALA A 105 21.79 9.95 -28.81
CA ALA A 105 21.34 8.61 -29.17
C ALA A 105 22.19 7.90 -30.23
N GLY A 106 22.99 8.63 -31.03
CA GLY A 106 23.65 8.05 -32.21
C GLY A 106 22.61 7.39 -33.13
N ASP A 107 22.80 6.12 -33.47
CA ASP A 107 21.86 5.32 -34.28
C ASP A 107 20.87 4.47 -33.45
N LEU A 108 20.82 4.66 -32.11
CA LEU A 108 19.94 3.86 -31.24
C LEU A 108 18.47 4.27 -31.41
N PRO A 109 17.51 3.33 -31.48
CA PRO A 109 16.09 3.61 -31.55
C PRO A 109 15.61 4.22 -30.22
N VAL A 110 15.15 5.48 -30.26
CA VAL A 110 14.71 6.20 -29.05
C VAL A 110 13.41 6.95 -29.26
N LEU A 111 12.64 7.06 -28.16
CA LEU A 111 11.54 7.98 -27.98
C LEU A 111 12.04 9.14 -27.10
N VAL A 112 12.25 10.28 -27.71
CA VAL A 112 12.77 11.48 -27.04
C VAL A 112 11.62 12.25 -26.40
N VAL A 113 11.72 12.53 -25.11
CA VAL A 113 10.73 13.23 -24.30
C VAL A 113 11.37 14.37 -23.50
N SER A 114 10.54 15.25 -22.93
CA SER A 114 11.06 16.32 -22.05
C SER A 114 11.39 15.84 -20.64
N ASP A 115 10.77 14.76 -20.17
CA ASP A 115 10.91 14.18 -18.83
C ASP A 115 10.50 12.70 -18.89
N THR A 116 11.45 11.80 -18.59
CA THR A 116 11.23 10.35 -18.70
C THR A 116 10.28 9.82 -17.63
N LEU A 117 10.24 10.43 -16.44
CA LEU A 117 9.28 10.05 -15.40
C LEU A 117 7.86 10.43 -15.81
N LYS A 118 7.64 11.65 -16.31
CA LYS A 118 6.34 12.09 -16.80
C LYS A 118 5.88 11.27 -18.00
N ALA A 119 6.80 10.90 -18.88
CA ALA A 119 6.50 9.99 -20.00
C ALA A 119 6.07 8.60 -19.49
N TYR A 120 6.77 8.04 -18.51
CA TYR A 120 6.41 6.76 -17.90
C TYR A 120 5.02 6.80 -17.25
N GLN A 121 4.70 7.87 -16.54
CA GLN A 121 3.40 8.12 -15.94
C GLN A 121 2.30 8.27 -17.02
N ALA A 122 2.59 9.02 -18.08
CA ALA A 122 1.66 9.19 -19.19
C ALA A 122 1.35 7.87 -19.91
N ILE A 123 2.35 7.01 -20.11
CA ILE A 123 2.17 5.67 -20.68
C ILE A 123 1.32 4.80 -19.75
N GLY A 124 1.58 4.82 -18.43
CA GLY A 124 0.77 4.10 -17.44
C GLY A 124 -0.69 4.56 -17.45
N ARG A 125 -0.93 5.86 -17.51
CA ARG A 125 -2.26 6.46 -17.64
C ARG A 125 -2.92 6.08 -18.96
N TRP A 126 -2.21 6.18 -20.09
CA TRP A 126 -2.71 5.80 -21.40
C TRP A 126 -3.13 4.33 -21.41
N TRP A 127 -2.30 3.42 -20.86
CA TRP A 127 -2.62 2.00 -20.78
C TRP A 127 -3.83 1.73 -19.89
N ARG A 128 -3.91 2.38 -18.71
CA ARG A 128 -5.08 2.32 -17.81
C ARG A 128 -6.39 2.61 -18.54
N ARG A 129 -6.39 3.58 -19.44
CA ARG A 129 -7.58 4.01 -20.19
C ARG A 129 -8.08 3.01 -21.24
N GLN A 130 -7.30 1.98 -21.55
CA GLN A 130 -7.72 0.90 -22.44
C GLN A 130 -8.72 -0.05 -21.76
N PHE A 131 -8.91 0.04 -20.43
CA PHE A 131 -9.73 -0.87 -19.65
C PHE A 131 -10.87 -0.12 -18.96
N ASP A 132 -12.12 -0.53 -19.26
CA ASP A 132 -13.33 -0.01 -18.61
C ASP A 132 -13.67 -0.88 -17.39
N ILE A 133 -12.82 -0.82 -16.35
CA ILE A 133 -12.99 -1.54 -15.09
C ILE A 133 -12.96 -0.57 -13.91
N PRO A 134 -13.60 -0.92 -12.78
CA PRO A 134 -13.46 -0.17 -11.55
C PRO A 134 -12.00 -0.16 -11.07
N VAL A 135 -11.47 1.05 -10.80
CA VAL A 135 -10.18 1.27 -10.16
C VAL A 135 -10.41 1.85 -8.78
N ILE A 136 -9.97 1.13 -7.77
CA ILE A 136 -10.09 1.49 -6.37
C ILE A 136 -8.75 2.01 -5.88
N ALA A 137 -8.64 3.32 -5.63
CA ALA A 137 -7.44 3.92 -5.05
C ALA A 137 -7.56 3.99 -3.53
N ILE A 138 -6.49 3.58 -2.83
CA ILE A 138 -6.46 3.52 -1.37
C ILE A 138 -5.29 4.31 -0.84
N THR A 139 -5.57 5.31 0.01
CA THR A 139 -4.56 6.05 0.78
C THR A 139 -4.94 6.13 2.25
N GLY A 140 -4.06 6.69 3.07
CA GLY A 140 -4.25 6.90 4.51
C GLY A 140 -2.93 6.97 5.26
N SER A 141 -2.95 7.40 6.50
CA SER A 141 -1.76 7.41 7.36
C SER A 141 -1.38 5.98 7.75
N VAL A 142 -2.33 5.19 8.22
CA VAL A 142 -2.20 3.76 8.55
C VAL A 142 -3.29 2.96 7.87
N GLY A 143 -3.11 1.64 7.76
CA GLY A 143 -4.13 0.72 7.23
C GLY A 143 -4.15 0.55 5.71
N LYS A 144 -3.45 1.35 4.91
CA LYS A 144 -3.45 1.28 3.42
C LYS A 144 -3.26 -0.13 2.87
N THR A 145 -2.13 -0.74 3.18
CA THR A 145 -1.77 -2.07 2.65
C THR A 145 -2.73 -3.15 3.15
N THR A 146 -3.11 -3.12 4.43
CA THR A 146 -4.09 -4.05 5.00
C THR A 146 -5.44 -3.92 4.28
N THR A 147 -5.94 -2.70 4.11
CA THR A 147 -7.21 -2.46 3.41
C THR A 147 -7.10 -2.86 1.94
N LYS A 148 -5.99 -2.57 1.26
CA LYS A 148 -5.74 -3.03 -0.12
C LYS A 148 -5.83 -4.55 -0.25
N GLU A 149 -5.18 -5.30 0.65
CA GLU A 149 -5.23 -6.77 0.61
C GLU A 149 -6.63 -7.31 0.92
N LEU A 150 -7.34 -6.70 1.89
CA LEU A 150 -8.73 -7.04 2.21
C LEU A 150 -9.66 -6.78 1.02
N VAL A 151 -9.59 -5.59 0.42
CA VAL A 151 -10.39 -5.24 -0.76
C VAL A 151 -10.10 -6.19 -1.92
N ALA A 152 -8.82 -6.41 -2.24
CA ALA A 152 -8.43 -7.31 -3.32
C ALA A 152 -8.92 -8.75 -3.07
N LYS A 153 -8.87 -9.23 -1.82
CA LYS A 153 -9.36 -10.56 -1.45
C LYS A 153 -10.89 -10.67 -1.60
N LEU A 154 -11.63 -9.66 -1.15
CA LEU A 154 -13.10 -9.65 -1.32
C LEU A 154 -13.48 -9.60 -2.80
N LEU A 155 -12.85 -8.73 -3.59
CA LEU A 155 -13.13 -8.58 -5.02
C LEU A 155 -12.73 -9.82 -5.83
N SER A 156 -11.71 -10.57 -5.40
CA SER A 156 -11.27 -11.79 -6.08
C SER A 156 -12.34 -12.90 -6.13
N HIS A 157 -13.37 -12.82 -5.29
CA HIS A 157 -14.54 -13.68 -5.36
C HIS A 157 -15.39 -13.41 -6.62
N PHE A 158 -15.38 -12.17 -7.09
CA PHE A 158 -16.22 -11.72 -8.22
C PHE A 158 -15.48 -11.71 -9.55
N GLY A 159 -14.15 -11.75 -9.54
CA GLY A 159 -13.33 -11.80 -10.74
C GLY A 159 -11.85 -11.51 -10.50
N PRO A 160 -11.00 -11.62 -11.53
CA PRO A 160 -9.58 -11.32 -11.44
C PRO A 160 -9.32 -9.86 -11.03
N VAL A 161 -8.38 -9.68 -10.08
CA VAL A 161 -8.04 -8.38 -9.49
C VAL A 161 -6.57 -8.07 -9.71
N LEU A 162 -6.27 -6.94 -10.37
CA LEU A 162 -4.95 -6.34 -10.28
C LEU A 162 -4.82 -5.61 -8.93
N LYS A 163 -3.70 -5.74 -8.24
CA LYS A 163 -3.42 -4.97 -7.04
C LYS A 163 -1.96 -4.52 -6.98
N THR A 164 -1.71 -3.38 -6.33
CA THR A 164 -0.35 -2.92 -6.03
C THR A 164 0.44 -4.02 -5.31
N GLN A 165 1.57 -4.40 -5.88
CA GLN A 165 2.52 -5.34 -5.29
C GLN A 165 3.49 -4.61 -4.36
N ALA A 166 3.99 -5.29 -3.34
CA ALA A 166 4.97 -4.76 -2.39
C ALA A 166 4.59 -3.34 -1.88
N ASN A 167 5.48 -2.38 -2.05
CA ASN A 167 5.31 -0.96 -1.72
C ASN A 167 5.36 -0.07 -2.99
N PHE A 168 4.93 -0.56 -4.14
CA PHE A 168 4.89 0.19 -5.40
C PHE A 168 3.74 1.21 -5.41
N ASN A 169 3.77 2.15 -4.49
CA ASN A 169 2.69 3.09 -4.21
C ASN A 169 3.07 4.56 -4.41
N ASN A 170 4.20 4.83 -5.07
CA ASN A 170 4.71 6.15 -5.39
C ASN A 170 4.61 6.47 -6.91
N GLU A 171 5.21 7.58 -7.33
CA GLU A 171 5.22 8.12 -8.71
C GLU A 171 5.79 7.17 -9.78
N ILE A 172 6.55 6.15 -9.37
CA ILE A 172 7.06 5.09 -10.25
C ILE A 172 6.22 3.81 -10.08
N GLY A 173 5.82 3.51 -8.85
CA GLY A 173 5.14 2.26 -8.50
C GLY A 173 3.69 2.18 -8.98
N VAL A 174 2.97 3.30 -8.99
CA VAL A 174 1.59 3.34 -9.48
C VAL A 174 1.53 3.10 -11.00
N PRO A 175 2.31 3.79 -11.85
CA PRO A 175 2.39 3.44 -13.27
C PRO A 175 2.80 1.98 -13.50
N LYS A 176 3.80 1.48 -12.76
CA LYS A 176 4.23 0.07 -12.84
C LYS A 176 3.07 -0.89 -12.59
N THR A 177 2.26 -0.64 -11.57
CA THR A 177 1.07 -1.45 -11.26
C THR A 177 0.07 -1.40 -12.41
N LEU A 178 -0.23 -0.21 -12.96
CA LEU A 178 -1.21 -0.05 -14.02
C LEU A 178 -0.78 -0.71 -15.33
N LEU A 179 0.52 -0.73 -15.63
CA LEU A 179 1.08 -1.40 -16.81
C LEU A 179 0.93 -2.93 -16.76
N GLU A 180 0.61 -3.51 -15.61
CA GLU A 180 0.28 -4.93 -15.46
C GLU A 180 -1.20 -5.25 -15.79
N LEU A 181 -2.05 -4.23 -16.07
CA LEU A 181 -3.44 -4.44 -16.49
C LEU A 181 -3.50 -5.27 -17.78
N ASN A 182 -4.49 -6.15 -17.84
CA ASN A 182 -4.80 -6.95 -19.01
C ASN A 182 -6.31 -7.22 -19.11
N ALA A 183 -6.74 -7.82 -20.20
CA ALA A 183 -8.16 -8.05 -20.50
C ALA A 183 -8.88 -9.03 -19.54
N GLU A 184 -8.15 -9.78 -18.72
CA GLU A 184 -8.74 -10.69 -17.74
C GLU A 184 -9.16 -9.95 -16.46
N HIS A 185 -8.51 -8.83 -16.12
CA HIS A 185 -8.80 -8.08 -14.90
C HIS A 185 -10.20 -7.45 -14.96
N GLN A 186 -10.95 -7.65 -13.88
CA GLN A 186 -12.26 -7.03 -13.68
C GLN A 186 -12.22 -5.88 -12.66
N PHE A 187 -11.16 -5.81 -11.88
CA PHE A 187 -10.94 -4.77 -10.87
C PHE A 187 -9.45 -4.44 -10.78
N ALA A 188 -9.16 -3.18 -10.38
CA ALA A 188 -7.82 -2.79 -9.99
C ALA A 188 -7.85 -2.11 -8.61
N VAL A 189 -6.92 -2.50 -7.71
CA VAL A 189 -6.79 -1.94 -6.36
C VAL A 189 -5.40 -1.32 -6.23
N VAL A 190 -5.35 0.01 -6.24
CA VAL A 190 -4.11 0.79 -6.31
C VAL A 190 -3.85 1.47 -4.97
N GLU A 191 -2.77 1.08 -4.30
CA GLU A 191 -2.30 1.76 -3.08
C GLU A 191 -1.56 3.03 -3.47
N MET A 192 -1.84 4.15 -2.77
CA MET A 192 -1.20 5.45 -2.99
C MET A 192 -0.56 5.96 -1.72
N GLY A 193 0.76 6.10 -1.76
CA GLY A 193 1.60 6.70 -0.73
C GLY A 193 1.96 8.14 -1.07
N MET A 194 2.35 8.91 -0.06
CA MET A 194 2.87 10.26 -0.25
C MET A 194 3.96 10.56 0.77
N ARG A 195 4.80 11.53 0.46
CA ARG A 195 5.76 12.17 1.37
C ARG A 195 5.52 13.67 1.49
N GLY A 196 4.70 14.27 0.61
CA GLY A 196 4.41 15.69 0.57
C GLY A 196 3.09 16.01 -0.15
N PRO A 197 2.67 17.29 -0.14
CA PRO A 197 1.48 17.75 -0.86
C PRO A 197 1.63 17.55 -2.37
N GLY A 198 0.50 17.39 -3.07
CA GLY A 198 0.44 17.24 -4.54
C GLY A 198 0.72 15.82 -5.02
N GLN A 199 1.36 14.97 -4.21
CA GLN A 199 1.73 13.62 -4.63
C GLN A 199 0.52 12.69 -4.79
N ILE A 200 -0.47 12.77 -3.90
CA ILE A 200 -1.69 11.98 -4.05
C ILE A 200 -2.50 12.45 -5.27
N ALA A 201 -2.54 13.76 -5.55
CA ALA A 201 -3.15 14.30 -6.77
C ALA A 201 -2.48 13.72 -8.02
N GLU A 202 -1.16 13.74 -8.09
CA GLU A 202 -0.40 13.17 -9.21
C GLU A 202 -0.74 11.69 -9.43
N LEU A 203 -0.73 10.88 -8.37
CA LEU A 203 -1.05 9.46 -8.46
C LEU A 203 -2.50 9.20 -8.85
N ALA A 204 -3.44 10.03 -8.37
CA ALA A 204 -4.85 9.96 -8.74
C ALA A 204 -5.05 10.30 -10.22
N LEU A 205 -4.37 11.33 -10.74
CA LEU A 205 -4.39 11.68 -12.16
C LEU A 205 -3.84 10.58 -13.07
N ILE A 206 -2.86 9.80 -12.60
CA ILE A 206 -2.32 8.65 -13.34
C ILE A 206 -3.30 7.47 -13.34
N ALA A 207 -3.85 7.13 -12.16
CA ALA A 207 -4.69 5.95 -12.00
C ALA A 207 -6.15 6.18 -12.44
N GLU A 208 -6.63 7.40 -12.48
CA GLU A 208 -8.02 7.78 -12.78
C GLU A 208 -9.04 6.88 -12.04
N PRO A 209 -9.00 6.89 -10.68
CA PRO A 209 -9.81 5.96 -9.91
C PRO A 209 -11.30 6.31 -9.97
N THR A 210 -12.14 5.27 -10.02
CA THR A 210 -13.61 5.41 -9.93
C THR A 210 -14.09 5.34 -8.48
N ILE A 211 -13.27 4.78 -7.58
CA ILE A 211 -13.51 4.73 -6.14
C ILE A 211 -12.23 5.16 -5.42
N GLY A 212 -12.35 6.15 -4.55
CA GLY A 212 -11.26 6.57 -3.66
C GLY A 212 -11.58 6.18 -2.23
N LEU A 213 -10.64 5.52 -1.53
CA LEU A 213 -10.77 5.15 -0.13
C LEU A 213 -9.66 5.77 0.71
N ILE A 214 -10.03 6.55 1.73
CA ILE A 214 -9.09 7.08 2.74
C ILE A 214 -9.32 6.36 4.07
N THR A 215 -8.34 5.57 4.50
CA THR A 215 -8.43 4.74 5.70
C THR A 215 -8.33 5.55 6.99
N SER A 216 -7.39 6.51 7.03
CA SER A 216 -7.11 7.28 8.24
C SER A 216 -6.30 8.53 7.97
N VAL A 217 -6.40 9.50 8.91
CA VAL A 217 -5.52 10.68 9.04
C VAL A 217 -4.87 10.64 10.41
N GLY A 218 -3.58 10.39 10.44
CA GLY A 218 -2.77 10.35 11.66
C GLY A 218 -1.55 11.24 11.53
N THR A 219 -0.45 10.84 12.18
CA THR A 219 0.81 11.60 12.26
C THR A 219 1.87 11.17 11.26
N SER A 220 1.61 10.16 10.42
CA SER A 220 2.58 9.72 9.40
C SER A 220 2.98 10.86 8.47
N HIS A 221 4.30 11.06 8.29
CA HIS A 221 4.90 12.15 7.50
C HIS A 221 4.67 13.57 8.06
N ILE A 222 4.37 13.69 9.36
CA ILE A 222 4.10 15.01 10.00
C ILE A 222 5.32 15.94 9.96
N GLU A 223 6.53 15.39 9.98
CA GLU A 223 7.78 16.12 9.81
C GLU A 223 7.79 16.97 8.53
N ARG A 224 7.24 16.45 7.44
CA ARG A 224 7.24 17.11 6.12
C ARG A 224 6.02 18.00 5.89
N LEU A 225 4.89 17.65 6.49
CA LEU A 225 3.60 18.33 6.30
C LEU A 225 3.26 19.31 7.40
N GLY A 226 3.96 19.25 8.55
CA GLY A 226 3.84 20.19 9.67
C GLY A 226 2.59 20.02 10.55
N SER A 227 1.49 19.47 10.03
CA SER A 227 0.26 19.30 10.82
C SER A 227 -0.63 18.16 10.31
N ARG A 228 -1.48 17.62 11.20
CA ARG A 228 -2.52 16.66 10.83
C ARG A 228 -3.53 17.23 9.83
N THR A 229 -3.79 18.52 9.88
CA THR A 229 -4.67 19.21 8.91
C THR A 229 -4.07 19.17 7.51
N ALA A 230 -2.77 19.47 7.37
CA ALA A 230 -2.08 19.37 6.09
C ALA A 230 -2.03 17.94 5.58
N ILE A 231 -1.86 16.94 6.47
CA ILE A 231 -1.94 15.52 6.11
C ILE A 231 -3.34 15.15 5.59
N ALA A 232 -4.40 15.63 6.23
CA ALA A 232 -5.78 15.41 5.78
C ALA A 232 -6.01 16.03 4.40
N GLN A 233 -5.56 17.26 4.19
CA GLN A 233 -5.67 17.96 2.91
C GLN A 233 -4.94 17.22 1.78
N ALA A 234 -3.70 16.82 2.02
CA ALA A 234 -2.90 16.07 1.05
C ALA A 234 -3.52 14.71 0.70
N LYS A 235 -4.11 13.99 1.67
CA LYS A 235 -4.81 12.72 1.37
C LYS A 235 -6.12 12.92 0.62
N CYS A 236 -6.86 13.98 0.94
CA CYS A 236 -8.11 14.34 0.25
C CYS A 236 -7.90 14.88 -1.18
N GLU A 237 -6.66 15.12 -1.62
CA GLU A 237 -6.32 15.31 -3.04
C GLU A 237 -6.84 14.14 -3.89
N LEU A 238 -6.84 12.91 -3.35
CA LEU A 238 -7.43 11.75 -4.01
C LEU A 238 -8.85 12.02 -4.51
N PHE A 239 -9.68 12.60 -3.66
CA PHE A 239 -11.07 12.87 -4.01
C PHE A 239 -11.21 14.03 -5.01
N ALA A 240 -10.35 15.05 -4.89
CA ALA A 240 -10.37 16.20 -5.76
C ALA A 240 -10.06 15.86 -7.22
N GLU A 241 -9.24 14.83 -7.45
CA GLU A 241 -8.83 14.41 -8.80
C GLU A 241 -9.68 13.26 -9.37
N MET A 242 -10.66 12.76 -8.62
CA MET A 242 -11.58 11.74 -9.13
C MET A 242 -12.61 12.35 -10.10
N PRO A 243 -13.11 11.57 -11.08
CA PRO A 243 -14.23 11.99 -11.91
C PRO A 243 -15.48 12.22 -11.04
N SER A 244 -16.33 13.19 -11.39
CA SER A 244 -17.53 13.53 -10.61
C SER A 244 -18.53 12.37 -10.44
N SER A 245 -18.44 11.36 -11.28
CA SER A 245 -19.20 10.10 -11.17
C SER A 245 -18.64 9.13 -10.16
N GLY A 246 -17.43 9.39 -9.63
CA GLY A 246 -16.75 8.54 -8.68
C GLY A 246 -17.42 8.47 -7.30
N ILE A 247 -16.91 7.59 -6.45
CA ILE A 247 -17.43 7.40 -5.08
C ILE A 247 -16.28 7.58 -4.09
N ALA A 248 -16.42 8.54 -3.16
CA ALA A 248 -15.49 8.75 -2.06
C ALA A 248 -15.88 7.88 -0.86
N ILE A 249 -14.92 7.11 -0.34
CA ILE A 249 -15.09 6.27 0.86
C ILE A 249 -14.11 6.74 1.93
N TYR A 250 -14.60 7.02 3.13
CA TYR A 250 -13.74 7.47 4.23
C TYR A 250 -14.25 7.07 5.60
N ASN A 251 -13.32 6.94 6.54
CA ASN A 251 -13.60 6.62 7.94
C ASN A 251 -14.23 7.83 8.65
N ALA A 252 -15.49 7.68 9.06
CA ALA A 252 -16.29 8.72 9.72
C ALA A 252 -15.98 8.87 11.22
N ASP A 253 -15.32 7.92 11.85
CA ASP A 253 -14.88 8.02 13.25
C ASP A 253 -13.72 9.03 13.42
N GLN A 254 -13.30 9.68 12.32
CA GLN A 254 -12.25 10.70 12.30
C GLN A 254 -12.79 12.06 11.85
N PRO A 255 -13.21 12.95 12.76
CA PRO A 255 -13.85 14.23 12.42
C PRO A 255 -13.04 15.12 11.47
N LEU A 256 -11.70 15.14 11.62
CA LEU A 256 -10.83 15.91 10.73
C LEU A 256 -10.90 15.39 9.29
N LEU A 257 -10.92 14.06 9.09
CA LEU A 257 -11.06 13.47 7.77
C LEU A 257 -12.43 13.78 7.17
N VAL A 258 -13.50 13.65 7.96
CA VAL A 258 -14.87 13.97 7.52
C VAL A 258 -14.96 15.41 7.02
N THR A 259 -14.53 16.37 7.83
CA THR A 259 -14.59 17.79 7.47
C THR A 259 -13.78 18.09 6.20
N THR A 260 -12.56 17.53 6.10
CA THR A 260 -11.70 17.77 4.95
C THR A 260 -12.25 17.11 3.68
N ALA A 261 -12.78 15.89 3.78
CA ALA A 261 -13.39 15.17 2.66
C ALA A 261 -14.60 15.94 2.10
N GLN A 262 -15.47 16.45 2.97
CA GLN A 262 -16.64 17.25 2.57
C GLN A 262 -16.28 18.57 1.88
N GLN A 263 -15.13 19.16 2.21
CA GLN A 263 -14.63 20.35 1.53
C GLN A 263 -14.07 20.05 0.13
N ARG A 264 -13.54 18.85 -0.09
CA ARG A 264 -12.86 18.44 -1.34
C ARG A 264 -13.75 17.67 -2.30
N TRP A 265 -14.84 17.10 -1.82
CA TRP A 265 -15.72 16.24 -2.63
C TRP A 265 -17.19 16.52 -2.39
N GLN A 266 -17.92 16.70 -3.51
CA GLN A 266 -19.36 16.97 -3.51
C GLN A 266 -20.17 15.85 -4.21
N GLY A 267 -19.50 14.81 -4.68
CA GLY A 267 -20.12 13.67 -5.34
C GLY A 267 -20.65 12.60 -4.37
N LYS A 268 -20.85 11.40 -4.87
CA LYS A 268 -21.31 10.25 -4.07
C LYS A 268 -20.30 9.89 -2.98
N THR A 269 -20.80 9.62 -1.78
CA THR A 269 -19.97 9.23 -0.62
C THR A 269 -20.52 7.99 0.06
N ILE A 270 -19.61 7.19 0.64
CA ILE A 270 -19.92 6.16 1.64
C ILE A 270 -18.97 6.41 2.82
N SER A 271 -19.47 7.08 3.85
CA SER A 271 -18.73 7.24 5.10
C SER A 271 -18.97 6.00 5.98
N TYR A 272 -17.88 5.40 6.49
CA TYR A 272 -17.97 4.19 7.31
C TYR A 272 -17.34 4.40 8.69
N GLY A 273 -17.78 3.63 9.68
CA GLY A 273 -17.23 3.70 11.04
C GLY A 273 -17.94 2.79 12.03
N PHE A 274 -17.43 2.74 13.25
CA PHE A 274 -18.06 2.03 14.36
C PHE A 274 -19.01 2.94 15.14
N THR A 275 -18.69 4.23 15.23
CA THR A 275 -19.45 5.22 16.02
C THR A 275 -20.20 6.21 15.14
N ALA A 276 -19.72 6.45 13.92
CA ALA A 276 -20.29 7.41 12.97
C ALA A 276 -20.28 6.85 11.55
N GLY A 277 -20.99 7.54 10.63
CA GLY A 277 -21.02 7.19 9.21
C GLY A 277 -22.33 6.61 8.73
N GLN A 278 -22.46 6.55 7.41
CA GLN A 278 -23.64 5.99 6.71
C GLN A 278 -23.60 4.46 6.67
N PHE A 279 -22.41 3.88 6.75
CA PHE A 279 -22.18 2.44 6.73
C PHE A 279 -21.47 2.05 8.03
N GLN A 280 -22.24 1.55 8.97
CA GLN A 280 -21.75 1.25 10.30
C GLN A 280 -21.55 -0.26 10.49
N GLY A 281 -20.51 -0.60 11.26
CA GLY A 281 -20.27 -1.93 11.77
C GLY A 281 -20.05 -1.90 13.28
N ARG A 282 -19.97 -3.08 13.90
CA ARG A 282 -19.57 -3.23 15.29
C ARG A 282 -18.48 -4.28 15.39
N PHE A 283 -17.49 -4.00 16.21
CA PHE A 283 -16.43 -4.95 16.54
C PHE A 283 -16.85 -5.76 17.76
N GLU A 284 -16.99 -7.07 17.59
CA GLU A 284 -17.41 -8.00 18.64
C GLU A 284 -16.38 -9.14 18.77
N GLY A 285 -15.30 -8.87 19.48
CA GLY A 285 -14.23 -9.85 19.75
C GLY A 285 -13.44 -10.26 18.50
N ASP A 286 -13.81 -11.37 17.89
CA ASP A 286 -13.19 -11.89 16.65
C ASP A 286 -14.05 -11.67 15.40
N ARG A 287 -15.11 -10.85 15.50
CA ARG A 287 -16.09 -10.64 14.43
C ARG A 287 -16.34 -9.16 14.15
N LEU A 288 -16.62 -8.87 12.89
CA LEU A 288 -17.22 -7.63 12.44
C LEU A 288 -18.70 -7.88 12.17
N VAL A 289 -19.59 -7.13 12.82
CA VAL A 289 -21.04 -7.22 12.60
C VAL A 289 -21.51 -6.03 11.79
N ILE A 290 -22.14 -6.29 10.64
CA ILE A 290 -22.69 -5.28 9.72
C ILE A 290 -24.15 -5.63 9.45
N ASP A 291 -25.07 -4.72 9.72
CA ASP A 291 -26.52 -4.91 9.51
C ASP A 291 -27.05 -6.23 10.12
N GLY A 292 -26.52 -6.60 11.30
CA GLY A 292 -26.87 -7.83 12.02
C GLY A 292 -26.16 -9.10 11.53
N THR A 293 -25.42 -9.04 10.43
CA THR A 293 -24.65 -10.18 9.91
C THR A 293 -23.22 -10.14 10.45
N ALA A 294 -22.76 -11.27 11.01
CA ALA A 294 -21.42 -11.41 11.58
C ALA A 294 -20.45 -12.00 10.57
N PHE A 295 -19.30 -11.34 10.42
CA PHE A 295 -18.20 -11.74 9.55
C PHE A 295 -16.96 -12.02 10.42
N PRO A 296 -16.40 -13.25 10.39
CA PRO A 296 -15.16 -13.55 11.09
C PRO A 296 -14.04 -12.63 10.64
N LEU A 297 -13.25 -12.10 11.59
CA LEU A 297 -12.13 -11.25 11.26
C LEU A 297 -10.97 -12.06 10.69
N PRO A 298 -10.47 -11.72 9.49
CA PRO A 298 -9.29 -12.38 8.93
C PRO A 298 -7.99 -11.99 9.64
N LEU A 299 -8.01 -10.87 10.36
CA LEU A 299 -6.88 -10.31 11.09
C LEU A 299 -7.36 -9.80 12.44
N PRO A 300 -6.65 -10.10 13.55
CA PRO A 300 -7.09 -9.72 14.87
C PRO A 300 -6.99 -8.21 15.13
N GLY A 301 -7.80 -7.70 16.03
CA GLY A 301 -7.77 -6.34 16.55
C GLY A 301 -8.74 -5.38 15.89
N GLU A 302 -9.21 -4.42 16.68
CA GLU A 302 -10.18 -3.41 16.27
C GLU A 302 -9.73 -2.57 15.09
N HIS A 303 -8.43 -2.23 15.02
CA HIS A 303 -7.84 -1.52 13.89
C HIS A 303 -7.89 -2.31 12.56
N ASN A 304 -7.90 -3.63 12.62
CA ASN A 304 -8.11 -4.47 11.44
C ASN A 304 -9.59 -4.64 11.13
N ALA A 305 -10.45 -4.65 12.15
CA ALA A 305 -11.90 -4.66 11.95
C ALA A 305 -12.39 -3.39 11.22
N ILE A 306 -11.88 -2.19 11.56
CA ILE A 306 -12.24 -0.96 10.85
C ILE A 306 -11.69 -0.94 9.42
N ASN A 307 -10.49 -1.50 9.16
CA ASN A 307 -9.97 -1.69 7.80
C ASN A 307 -10.86 -2.66 6.99
N TYR A 308 -11.36 -3.71 7.64
CA TYR A 308 -12.26 -4.68 7.01
C TYR A 308 -13.64 -4.07 6.71
N LEU A 309 -14.18 -3.23 7.61
CA LEU A 309 -15.38 -2.45 7.33
C LEU A 309 -15.21 -1.52 6.13
N GLY A 310 -14.04 -0.86 6.02
CA GLY A 310 -13.68 -0.07 4.84
C GLY A 310 -13.65 -0.90 3.54
N ALA A 311 -13.19 -2.14 3.61
CA ALA A 311 -13.22 -3.05 2.46
C ALA A 311 -14.66 -3.46 2.09
N PHE A 312 -15.54 -3.70 3.05
CA PHE A 312 -16.98 -3.91 2.79
C PHE A 312 -17.67 -2.66 2.22
N ALA A 313 -17.23 -1.46 2.60
CA ALA A 313 -17.72 -0.23 2.00
C ALA A 313 -17.41 -0.15 0.49
N VAL A 314 -16.29 -0.74 0.03
CA VAL A 314 -15.99 -0.89 -1.41
C VAL A 314 -16.97 -1.87 -2.08
N LEU A 315 -17.29 -3.01 -1.46
CA LEU A 315 -18.32 -3.91 -2.00
C LEU A 315 -19.67 -3.20 -2.14
N LYS A 316 -20.05 -2.43 -1.11
CA LYS A 316 -21.28 -1.61 -1.14
C LYS A 316 -21.26 -0.59 -2.28
N ALA A 317 -20.12 0.08 -2.50
CA ALA A 317 -19.97 1.03 -3.60
C ALA A 317 -20.16 0.38 -4.98
N LEU A 318 -19.72 -0.88 -5.11
CA LEU A 318 -19.85 -1.68 -6.33
C LEU A 318 -21.17 -2.46 -6.40
N SER A 319 -22.05 -2.36 -5.39
CA SER A 319 -23.30 -3.12 -5.27
C SER A 319 -23.08 -4.64 -5.33
N LEU A 320 -21.97 -5.14 -4.74
CA LEU A 320 -21.62 -6.54 -4.67
C LEU A 320 -22.14 -7.17 -3.36
N ASP A 321 -22.56 -8.44 -3.45
CA ASP A 321 -23.09 -9.18 -2.31
C ASP A 321 -21.99 -9.54 -1.29
N ALA A 322 -22.21 -9.25 -0.02
CA ALA A 322 -21.30 -9.59 1.08
C ALA A 322 -21.53 -10.99 1.67
N SER A 323 -22.66 -11.63 1.38
CA SER A 323 -23.06 -12.91 1.99
C SER A 323 -22.04 -14.05 1.83
N PRO A 324 -21.25 -14.17 0.73
CA PRO A 324 -20.22 -15.20 0.60
C PRO A 324 -19.14 -15.17 1.68
N PHE A 325 -18.96 -14.02 2.35
CA PHE A 325 -17.89 -13.83 3.32
C PHE A 325 -18.27 -14.13 4.77
N THR A 326 -19.51 -14.59 5.02
CA THR A 326 -19.98 -15.01 6.35
C THR A 326 -19.23 -16.23 6.89
N ALA A 327 -18.67 -17.06 6.02
CA ALA A 327 -17.77 -18.16 6.39
C ALA A 327 -16.35 -17.71 6.76
N GLY A 328 -16.03 -16.41 6.60
CA GLY A 328 -14.69 -15.84 6.76
C GLY A 328 -13.86 -15.86 5.49
N ILE A 329 -12.74 -15.15 5.52
CA ILE A 329 -11.73 -15.12 4.45
C ILE A 329 -10.34 -15.27 5.06
N GLU A 330 -9.42 -15.82 4.28
CA GLU A 330 -7.99 -15.80 4.61
C GLU A 330 -7.29 -14.70 3.81
N VAL A 331 -6.51 -13.88 4.51
CA VAL A 331 -5.72 -12.81 3.91
C VAL A 331 -4.26 -12.97 4.27
N CYS A 332 -3.39 -12.95 3.25
CA CYS A 332 -1.96 -12.95 3.45
C CYS A 332 -1.42 -11.52 3.29
N LEU A 333 -0.84 -10.97 4.35
CA LEU A 333 -0.17 -9.68 4.31
C LEU A 333 1.32 -9.84 3.97
N PRO A 334 1.94 -8.80 3.35
CA PRO A 334 3.39 -8.76 3.19
C PRO A 334 4.12 -8.89 4.54
N GLY A 335 5.37 -9.38 4.52
CA GLY A 335 6.16 -9.62 5.72
C GLY A 335 6.23 -8.43 6.68
N GLY A 336 6.27 -8.72 7.99
CA GLY A 336 6.32 -7.70 9.04
C GLY A 336 5.00 -6.95 9.27
N ARG A 337 3.86 -7.53 8.85
CA ARG A 337 2.52 -6.95 9.07
C ARG A 337 1.56 -8.01 9.57
N ALA A 338 1.01 -7.80 10.75
CA ALA A 338 0.04 -8.68 11.41
C ALA A 338 0.40 -10.17 11.30
N LYS A 339 1.70 -10.50 11.32
CA LYS A 339 2.16 -11.89 11.32
C LYS A 339 2.25 -12.40 12.73
N ARG A 340 1.79 -13.61 12.90
CA ARG A 340 1.85 -14.34 14.16
C ARG A 340 2.68 -15.58 13.95
N TYR A 341 3.71 -15.74 14.79
CA TYR A 341 4.55 -16.92 14.83
C TYR A 341 4.43 -17.58 16.19
N GLU A 342 4.17 -18.86 16.21
CA GLU A 342 4.26 -19.69 17.42
C GLU A 342 5.61 -20.38 17.40
N LEU A 343 6.42 -20.15 18.45
CA LEU A 343 7.71 -20.77 18.56
C LEU A 343 7.57 -22.22 19.02
N THR A 344 8.45 -23.09 18.51
CA THR A 344 8.50 -24.50 18.86
C THR A 344 9.85 -24.82 19.52
N THR A 345 9.88 -25.81 20.40
CA THR A 345 11.10 -26.41 20.92
C THR A 345 11.05 -27.89 20.54
N ASP A 346 12.06 -28.38 19.84
CA ASP A 346 12.11 -29.74 19.29
C ASP A 346 10.86 -30.11 18.46
N GLY A 347 10.33 -29.13 17.70
CA GLY A 347 9.13 -29.29 16.88
C GLY A 347 7.80 -29.26 17.64
N VAL A 348 7.82 -29.01 18.95
CA VAL A 348 6.60 -28.89 19.78
C VAL A 348 6.35 -27.42 20.12
N PRO A 349 5.12 -26.89 19.94
CA PRO A 349 4.78 -25.55 20.36
C PRO A 349 5.10 -25.31 21.83
N ASN A 350 5.88 -24.27 22.13
CA ASN A 350 6.28 -23.93 23.49
C ASN A 350 5.39 -22.84 24.12
N GLY A 351 4.31 -22.47 23.44
CA GLY A 351 3.35 -21.47 23.91
C GLY A 351 3.85 -20.01 23.81
N ILE A 352 5.02 -19.75 23.22
CA ILE A 352 5.51 -18.39 22.96
C ILE A 352 4.96 -17.93 21.60
N VAL A 353 4.35 -16.75 21.58
CA VAL A 353 3.83 -16.17 20.35
C VAL A 353 4.50 -14.83 20.08
N ILE A 354 5.08 -14.69 18.88
CA ILE A 354 5.61 -13.42 18.36
C ILE A 354 4.54 -12.77 17.47
N LEU A 355 4.22 -11.51 17.77
CA LEU A 355 3.43 -10.61 16.93
C LEU A 355 4.41 -9.74 16.12
N ASP A 356 4.61 -10.08 14.87
CA ASP A 356 5.55 -9.39 13.98
C ASP A 356 4.84 -8.23 13.27
N GLU A 357 5.19 -7.02 13.70
CA GLU A 357 4.74 -5.74 13.15
C GLU A 357 5.94 -4.88 12.68
N THR A 358 7.01 -5.52 12.24
CA THR A 358 8.32 -4.89 11.97
C THR A 358 8.40 -4.13 10.67
N TYR A 359 7.36 -4.16 9.84
CA TYR A 359 7.41 -3.48 8.53
C TYR A 359 7.55 -1.96 8.64
N ASN A 360 6.78 -1.32 9.51
CA ASN A 360 6.87 0.12 9.77
C ASN A 360 6.22 0.49 11.12
N ALA A 361 6.52 1.70 11.61
CA ALA A 361 5.94 2.22 12.83
C ALA A 361 5.60 3.71 12.69
N GLY A 362 4.44 4.08 13.18
CA GLY A 362 3.98 5.42 13.46
C GLY A 362 3.11 5.37 14.70
N LEU A 363 2.84 6.52 15.32
CA LEU A 363 2.19 6.61 16.63
C LEU A 363 0.91 5.77 16.70
N GLU A 364 -0.02 5.98 15.78
CA GLU A 364 -1.33 5.31 15.78
C GLU A 364 -1.17 3.79 15.65
N SER A 365 -0.23 3.34 14.80
CA SER A 365 0.01 1.91 14.62
C SER A 365 0.73 1.27 15.81
N MET A 366 1.61 2.00 16.50
CA MET A 366 2.21 1.54 17.75
C MET A 366 1.15 1.34 18.83
N LEU A 367 0.30 2.35 19.06
CA LEU A 367 -0.77 2.28 20.05
C LEU A 367 -1.76 1.14 19.77
N ALA A 368 -2.12 0.94 18.52
CA ALA A 368 -3.00 -0.16 18.10
C ALA A 368 -2.36 -1.55 18.34
N SER A 369 -1.07 -1.72 17.99
CA SER A 369 -0.35 -2.98 18.21
C SER A 369 -0.14 -3.29 19.69
N LEU A 370 0.11 -2.28 20.54
CA LEU A 370 0.19 -2.45 21.99
C LEU A 370 -1.16 -2.86 22.58
N THR A 371 -2.26 -2.28 22.10
CA THR A 371 -3.61 -2.68 22.50
C THR A 371 -3.87 -4.13 22.11
N LEU A 372 -3.52 -4.55 20.89
CA LEU A 372 -3.64 -5.94 20.45
C LEU A 372 -2.79 -6.88 21.32
N LEU A 373 -1.55 -6.51 21.65
CA LEU A 373 -0.70 -7.28 22.55
C LEU A 373 -1.37 -7.51 23.91
N SER A 374 -1.92 -6.43 24.52
CA SER A 374 -2.58 -6.52 25.83
C SER A 374 -3.81 -7.44 25.81
N GLN A 375 -4.52 -7.51 24.71
CA GLN A 375 -5.70 -8.36 24.51
C GLN A 375 -5.36 -9.80 24.10
N THR A 376 -4.13 -10.05 23.65
CA THR A 376 -3.71 -11.38 23.22
C THR A 376 -3.56 -12.32 24.45
N PRO A 377 -4.32 -13.42 24.54
CA PRO A 377 -4.25 -14.33 25.68
C PRO A 377 -2.85 -14.92 25.86
N GLY A 378 -2.30 -14.81 27.06
CA GLY A 378 -0.97 -15.30 27.41
C GLY A 378 -0.61 -15.00 28.86
N THR A 379 0.51 -15.53 29.32
CA THR A 379 0.97 -15.36 30.71
C THR A 379 1.63 -14.00 30.93
N ARG A 380 2.56 -13.63 30.03
CA ARG A 380 3.26 -12.34 30.06
C ARG A 380 3.18 -11.66 28.70
N ARG A 381 3.26 -10.34 28.70
CA ARG A 381 3.21 -9.48 27.51
C ARG A 381 4.46 -8.62 27.45
N LEU A 382 5.31 -8.88 26.47
CA LEU A 382 6.56 -8.20 26.24
C LEU A 382 6.47 -7.35 24.98
N ALA A 383 6.87 -6.07 25.07
CA ALA A 383 6.98 -5.20 23.91
C ALA A 383 8.46 -4.98 23.55
N VAL A 384 8.80 -5.21 22.29
CA VAL A 384 10.09 -4.90 21.67
C VAL A 384 9.85 -3.76 20.70
N LEU A 385 10.24 -2.56 21.10
CA LEU A 385 9.92 -1.34 20.35
C LEU A 385 11.17 -0.62 19.89
N GLY A 386 11.13 -0.09 18.68
CA GLY A 386 12.18 0.77 18.15
C GLY A 386 11.66 2.13 17.69
N THR A 387 12.58 2.96 17.17
CA THR A 387 12.29 4.32 16.73
C THR A 387 11.17 4.38 15.69
N MET A 388 10.25 5.32 15.87
CA MET A 388 9.34 5.80 14.83
C MET A 388 10.03 6.94 14.07
N LYS A 389 10.24 6.78 12.77
CA LYS A 389 10.88 7.77 11.90
C LYS A 389 9.86 8.72 11.26
N GLU A 390 10.32 9.80 10.64
CA GLU A 390 9.54 10.82 9.93
C GLU A 390 8.56 11.61 10.81
N LEU A 391 8.91 11.77 12.10
CA LEU A 391 8.15 12.53 13.07
C LEU A 391 8.73 13.93 13.34
N GLY A 392 10.00 14.21 12.98
CA GLY A 392 10.67 15.47 13.20
C GLY A 392 10.61 15.92 14.67
N GLU A 393 10.20 17.16 14.92
CA GLU A 393 10.05 17.72 16.27
C GLU A 393 9.04 16.96 17.16
N PHE A 394 8.11 16.21 16.56
CA PHE A 394 7.14 15.40 17.29
C PHE A 394 7.68 14.04 17.74
N SER A 395 8.94 13.70 17.41
CA SER A 395 9.50 12.37 17.67
C SER A 395 9.46 12.03 19.15
N VAL A 396 10.10 12.84 19.99
CA VAL A 396 10.19 12.58 21.43
C VAL A 396 8.79 12.49 22.07
N THR A 397 7.91 13.46 21.78
CA THR A 397 6.54 13.47 22.34
C THR A 397 5.73 12.25 21.90
N SER A 398 5.90 11.78 20.67
CA SER A 398 5.22 10.56 20.19
C SER A 398 5.73 9.30 20.91
N HIS A 399 7.04 9.21 21.17
CA HIS A 399 7.61 8.10 21.94
C HIS A 399 7.21 8.15 23.43
N GLN A 400 7.02 9.35 24.02
CA GLN A 400 6.42 9.51 25.34
C GLN A 400 5.02 8.90 25.40
N GLN A 401 4.14 9.24 24.44
CA GLN A 401 2.78 8.68 24.36
C GLN A 401 2.77 7.15 24.22
N VAL A 402 3.75 6.59 23.51
CA VAL A 402 3.90 5.12 23.42
C VAL A 402 4.32 4.55 24.78
N GLY A 403 5.25 5.20 25.48
CA GLY A 403 5.65 4.83 26.86
C GLY A 403 4.47 4.87 27.83
N ASP A 404 3.70 5.97 27.82
CA ASP A 404 2.47 6.10 28.63
C ASP A 404 1.51 4.93 28.36
N ARG A 405 1.34 4.55 27.09
CA ARG A 405 0.48 3.43 26.70
C ARG A 405 0.97 2.10 27.21
N VAL A 406 2.31 1.86 27.20
CA VAL A 406 2.91 0.66 27.77
C VAL A 406 2.59 0.58 29.28
N GLN A 407 2.70 1.70 30.00
CA GLN A 407 2.37 1.77 31.42
C GLN A 407 0.88 1.56 31.69
N GLU A 408 -0.01 2.24 30.94
CA GLU A 408 -1.47 2.12 31.08
C GLU A 408 -1.95 0.67 30.87
N LEU A 409 -1.36 -0.03 29.92
CA LEU A 409 -1.70 -1.43 29.63
C LEU A 409 -1.10 -2.42 30.62
N GLY A 410 -0.19 -1.97 31.50
CA GLY A 410 0.45 -2.81 32.49
C GLY A 410 1.24 -3.96 31.89
N LEU A 411 2.01 -3.69 30.84
CA LEU A 411 2.81 -4.73 30.19
C LEU A 411 3.88 -5.26 31.17
N ASP A 412 4.29 -6.51 30.98
CA ASP A 412 5.25 -7.16 31.88
C ASP A 412 6.69 -6.70 31.64
N ARG A 413 7.03 -6.27 30.41
CA ARG A 413 8.36 -5.78 30.06
C ARG A 413 8.39 -4.99 28.77
N LEU A 414 9.32 -4.01 28.70
CA LEU A 414 9.62 -3.22 27.53
C LEU A 414 11.11 -3.35 27.17
N LEU A 415 11.41 -3.79 25.95
CA LEU A 415 12.76 -3.82 25.39
C LEU A 415 12.84 -2.78 24.27
N ILE A 416 13.87 -1.93 24.29
CA ILE A 416 13.94 -0.73 23.46
C ILE A 416 15.19 -0.76 22.60
N LEU A 417 15.03 -0.71 21.29
CA LEU A 417 16.09 -0.47 20.32
C LEU A 417 15.75 0.80 19.52
N ALA A 418 16.05 1.96 20.10
CA ALA A 418 15.68 3.27 19.53
C ALA A 418 16.85 4.24 19.65
N GLU A 419 16.74 5.38 18.94
CA GLU A 419 17.66 6.49 19.08
C GLU A 419 17.68 6.98 20.56
N PRO A 420 18.78 7.58 21.03
CA PRO A 420 18.94 7.86 22.48
C PRO A 420 17.82 8.67 23.12
N ALA A 421 17.33 9.72 22.45
CA ALA A 421 16.28 10.59 23.01
C ALA A 421 14.92 9.87 23.05
N GLU A 422 14.59 9.12 22.00
CA GLU A 422 13.36 8.32 21.90
C GLU A 422 13.40 7.12 22.86
N ALA A 423 14.56 6.50 23.03
CA ALA A 423 14.75 5.41 24.00
C ALA A 423 14.56 5.89 25.44
N GLU A 424 15.09 7.08 25.77
CA GLU A 424 14.87 7.72 27.06
C GLU A 424 13.39 8.04 27.27
N ALA A 425 12.73 8.66 26.26
CA ALA A 425 11.31 8.99 26.32
C ALA A 425 10.44 7.75 26.58
N LEU A 426 10.67 6.67 25.82
CA LEU A 426 9.97 5.39 26.01
C LEU A 426 10.17 4.83 27.43
N ALA A 427 11.43 4.75 27.88
CA ALA A 427 11.75 4.14 29.16
C ALA A 427 11.19 4.96 30.33
N HIS A 428 11.31 6.29 30.28
CA HIS A 428 10.83 7.18 31.34
C HIS A 428 9.29 7.10 31.48
N HIS A 429 8.58 7.15 30.36
CA HIS A 429 7.10 7.16 30.32
C HIS A 429 6.50 5.74 30.49
N ALA A 430 7.27 4.68 30.30
CA ALA A 430 6.85 3.32 30.69
C ALA A 430 6.71 3.14 32.22
N GLY A 431 7.20 4.08 33.00
CA GLY A 431 6.98 4.21 34.42
C GLY A 431 7.46 3.00 35.23
N ARG A 432 6.53 2.22 35.79
CA ARG A 432 6.83 1.04 36.59
C ARG A 432 7.10 -0.22 35.77
N VAL A 433 6.87 -0.21 34.46
CA VAL A 433 7.14 -1.36 33.61
C VAL A 433 8.65 -1.53 33.48
N PRO A 434 9.22 -2.68 33.84
CA PRO A 434 10.65 -2.93 33.69
C PRO A 434 11.08 -2.74 32.23
N SER A 435 12.02 -1.80 32.01
CA SER A 435 12.50 -1.46 30.67
C SER A 435 14.01 -1.65 30.53
N GLU A 436 14.45 -2.15 29.37
CA GLU A 436 15.86 -2.35 29.04
C GLU A 436 16.15 -1.73 27.67
N ARG A 437 17.31 -1.06 27.53
CA ARG A 437 17.72 -0.37 26.29
C ARG A 437 18.88 -1.11 25.65
N PHE A 438 18.83 -1.21 24.31
CA PHE A 438 19.81 -1.93 23.49
C PHE A 438 20.33 -1.02 22.38
N SER A 439 21.57 -1.26 21.94
CA SER A 439 22.20 -0.55 20.82
C SER A 439 22.26 -1.40 19.55
N THR A 440 22.10 -2.73 19.66
CA THR A 440 22.17 -3.66 18.52
C THR A 440 21.05 -4.70 18.56
N CYS A 441 20.70 -5.23 17.38
CA CYS A 441 19.74 -6.34 17.28
C CYS A 441 20.29 -7.61 17.95
N GLU A 442 21.58 -7.83 17.87
CA GLU A 442 22.24 -9.02 18.42
C GLU A 442 22.09 -9.09 19.94
N SER A 443 22.46 -8.01 20.67
CA SER A 443 22.30 -7.95 22.14
C SER A 443 20.84 -8.05 22.58
N LEU A 444 19.91 -7.53 21.75
CA LEU A 444 18.48 -7.67 22.01
C LEU A 444 18.01 -9.13 21.82
N VAL A 445 18.51 -9.84 20.80
CA VAL A 445 18.20 -11.26 20.56
C VAL A 445 18.73 -12.12 21.70
N ASP A 446 19.99 -11.92 22.13
CA ASP A 446 20.58 -12.65 23.25
C ASP A 446 19.73 -12.47 24.50
N ARG A 447 19.36 -11.23 24.81
CA ARG A 447 18.51 -10.93 25.96
C ARG A 447 17.12 -11.55 25.88
N LEU A 448 16.51 -11.56 24.69
CA LEU A 448 15.22 -12.22 24.48
C LEU A 448 15.31 -13.72 24.69
N ASN A 449 16.38 -14.38 24.21
CA ASN A 449 16.60 -15.81 24.41
C ASN A 449 16.70 -16.18 25.90
N ASP A 450 17.34 -15.33 26.71
CA ASP A 450 17.45 -15.53 28.18
C ASP A 450 16.12 -15.27 28.90
N LEU A 451 15.29 -14.39 28.36
CA LEU A 451 14.07 -13.88 29.02
C LEU A 451 12.81 -14.70 28.74
N MET A 452 12.70 -15.21 27.49
CA MET A 452 11.47 -15.84 26.99
C MET A 452 11.09 -17.08 27.81
N GLN A 453 9.79 -17.17 28.08
CA GLN A 453 9.17 -18.28 28.82
C GLN A 453 7.91 -18.77 28.12
N PRO A 454 7.55 -20.03 28.30
CA PRO A 454 6.28 -20.54 27.79
C PRO A 454 5.09 -19.67 28.20
N GLY A 455 4.23 -19.35 27.25
CA GLY A 455 3.07 -18.49 27.48
C GLY A 455 3.31 -17.01 27.20
N ASP A 456 4.54 -16.59 26.82
CA ASP A 456 4.83 -15.20 26.47
C ASP A 456 4.14 -14.76 25.17
N ARG A 457 3.74 -13.49 25.15
CA ARG A 457 3.28 -12.75 23.97
C ARG A 457 4.25 -11.62 23.71
N ILE A 458 4.90 -11.62 22.56
CA ILE A 458 6.00 -10.70 22.25
C ILE A 458 5.60 -9.89 21.01
N LEU A 459 5.39 -8.59 21.19
CA LEU A 459 5.22 -7.66 20.07
C LEU A 459 6.59 -7.15 19.62
N VAL A 460 6.88 -7.19 18.33
CA VAL A 460 8.09 -6.60 17.75
C VAL A 460 7.71 -5.55 16.72
N LYS A 461 8.05 -4.26 16.97
CA LYS A 461 7.62 -3.16 16.10
C LYS A 461 8.58 -1.98 16.10
N ALA A 462 8.94 -1.52 14.89
CA ALA A 462 9.72 -0.30 14.64
C ALA A 462 9.51 0.21 13.21
N SER A 463 10.04 1.39 12.91
CA SER A 463 10.22 1.82 11.53
C SER A 463 11.15 0.88 10.78
N ARG A 464 10.92 0.71 9.47
CA ARG A 464 11.64 -0.26 8.61
C ARG A 464 13.17 -0.15 8.72
N SER A 465 13.69 1.07 8.78
CA SER A 465 15.14 1.35 8.85
C SER A 465 15.81 0.89 10.13
N VAL A 466 15.07 0.63 11.21
CA VAL A 466 15.61 0.08 12.47
C VAL A 466 15.99 -1.40 12.31
N GLY A 467 15.29 -2.13 11.46
CA GLY A 467 15.62 -3.50 11.09
C GLY A 467 15.26 -4.55 12.15
N LEU A 468 14.18 -4.34 12.94
CA LEU A 468 13.72 -5.32 13.92
C LEU A 468 13.19 -6.63 13.30
N ASP A 469 12.94 -6.68 12.00
CA ASP A 469 12.72 -7.95 11.28
C ASP A 469 13.88 -8.93 11.42
N ARG A 470 15.13 -8.44 11.60
CA ARG A 470 16.31 -9.28 11.90
C ARG A 470 16.15 -10.00 13.24
N VAL A 471 15.57 -9.33 14.24
CA VAL A 471 15.29 -9.92 15.56
C VAL A 471 14.29 -11.07 15.42
N VAL A 472 13.17 -10.83 14.74
CA VAL A 472 12.16 -11.87 14.48
C VAL A 472 12.78 -13.06 13.74
N ASN A 473 13.52 -12.78 12.66
CA ASN A 473 14.16 -13.83 11.86
C ASN A 473 15.20 -14.65 12.68
N ALA A 474 15.94 -14.02 13.59
CA ALA A 474 16.88 -14.71 14.46
C ALA A 474 16.17 -15.64 15.45
N LEU A 475 15.08 -15.15 16.08
CA LEU A 475 14.29 -15.96 17.01
C LEU A 475 13.62 -17.17 16.36
N LEU A 476 13.27 -17.06 15.06
CA LEU A 476 12.67 -18.15 14.29
C LEU A 476 13.70 -19.21 13.83
N LYS A 477 15.00 -18.85 13.72
CA LYS A 477 16.06 -19.75 13.26
C LYS A 477 16.66 -20.61 14.36
N HIS A 478 16.62 -20.14 15.60
CA HIS A 478 17.28 -20.79 16.74
C HIS A 478 16.37 -21.75 17.52
N ARG A 479 15.21 -22.08 16.97
CA ARG A 479 14.23 -22.94 17.65
C ARG A 479 13.48 -23.85 16.70
#